data_5811e0a130132470444264d211cc8669
#
_entry.id   5811e0a130132470444264d211cc8669
#
_cell.length_a   1.000
_cell.length_b   1.000
_cell.length_c   1.000
_cell.angle_alpha   90.00
_cell.angle_beta   90.00
_cell.angle_gamma   90.00
#
_symmetry.space_group_name_H-M   'P 1'
#
loop_
_entity.id
_entity.type
_entity.pdbx_description
1 polymer ?
#
loop_
_entity_poly.entity_id
_entity_poly.type
_entity_poly.pdbx_seq_one_letter_code
_entity_poly.pdbx_strand_id
1 'polypeptide(L)'
;MKKIAIYRNSHTASIQLASKVKEKLVQAGFICREGLLNPDYVLSIGGDGTLLGAFHAYEDHMDRVQFLGLHTGHLGFYTDWLPDELDRMIDSLVQNRMKETSYPLLEVKLYFQDQTIERRLALNEVALRSFGKTMVCDVSIKDVFFETFRGDGLCVATPTGSTGLNKSLGGAVLHPCVEAIQMTEMASVNNRLFRTLASPIILPKQEWLDLYPQEADVPLSLSIDHLFRDRCQIERLRLQMAQERVHFVYAKHLHYWDRVEASFIGHRQVDKSPLQGDKSWN
;
A
#
# COMPACT_ATOMS: atom_id res chain seq x y z
N MET A 1 3.77 -29.73 5.81
CA MET A 1 3.41 -29.37 4.42
C MET A 1 2.98 -27.91 4.43
N LYS A 2 3.63 -27.05 3.63
CA LYS A 2 3.31 -25.62 3.60
C LYS A 2 1.98 -25.36 2.90
N LYS A 3 1.25 -24.33 3.36
CA LYS A 3 -0.09 -23.98 2.93
C LYS A 3 -0.05 -22.68 2.11
N ILE A 4 -0.62 -22.69 0.94
CA ILE A 4 -0.68 -21.53 0.04
C ILE A 4 -2.15 -21.16 -0.22
N ALA A 5 -2.55 -19.96 0.18
CA ALA A 5 -3.83 -19.39 -0.22
C ALA A 5 -3.67 -18.69 -1.59
N ILE A 6 -4.56 -18.94 -2.50
CA ILE A 6 -4.64 -18.18 -3.75
C ILE A 6 -5.67 -17.08 -3.57
N TYR A 7 -5.27 -15.85 -3.94
CA TYR A 7 -6.16 -14.72 -4.08
C TYR A 7 -6.05 -14.16 -5.50
N ARG A 8 -7.16 -13.95 -6.18
CA ARG A 8 -7.19 -13.48 -7.57
C ARG A 8 -8.33 -12.49 -7.81
N ASN A 9 -8.22 -11.71 -8.86
CA ASN A 9 -9.34 -10.93 -9.37
C ASN A 9 -10.28 -11.81 -10.25
N SER A 10 -11.37 -11.21 -10.72
CA SER A 10 -12.38 -11.88 -11.52
C SER A 10 -12.09 -11.95 -13.04
N HIS A 11 -10.93 -11.45 -13.49
CA HIS A 11 -10.58 -11.49 -14.91
C HIS A 11 -10.31 -12.91 -15.39
N THR A 12 -10.77 -13.24 -16.59
CA THR A 12 -10.63 -14.57 -17.19
C THR A 12 -9.18 -15.07 -17.20
N ALA A 13 -8.24 -14.20 -17.53
CA ALA A 13 -6.80 -14.54 -17.51
C ALA A 13 -6.31 -14.95 -16.11
N SER A 14 -6.75 -14.25 -15.06
CA SER A 14 -6.39 -14.58 -13.68
C SER A 14 -7.03 -15.88 -13.22
N ILE A 15 -8.27 -16.16 -13.63
CA ILE A 15 -8.98 -17.42 -13.33
C ILE A 15 -8.26 -18.62 -13.96
N GLN A 16 -7.92 -18.52 -15.25
CA GLN A 16 -7.21 -19.56 -15.97
C GLN A 16 -5.81 -19.82 -15.38
N LEU A 17 -5.09 -18.73 -15.09
CA LEU A 17 -3.76 -18.83 -14.49
C LEU A 17 -3.82 -19.45 -13.09
N ALA A 18 -4.81 -19.06 -12.25
CA ALA A 18 -4.99 -19.62 -10.91
C ALA A 18 -5.22 -21.13 -10.92
N SER A 19 -5.99 -21.65 -11.89
CA SER A 19 -6.21 -23.09 -12.05
C SER A 19 -4.91 -23.82 -12.35
N LYS A 20 -4.11 -23.31 -13.31
CA LYS A 20 -2.79 -23.85 -13.66
C LYS A 20 -1.80 -23.80 -12.48
N VAL A 21 -1.78 -22.67 -11.76
CA VAL A 21 -0.94 -22.48 -10.58
C VAL A 21 -1.29 -23.48 -9.49
N LYS A 22 -2.59 -23.63 -9.19
CA LYS A 22 -3.08 -24.56 -8.17
C LYS A 22 -2.65 -25.98 -8.48
N GLU A 23 -2.85 -26.45 -9.73
CA GLU A 23 -2.45 -27.80 -10.16
C GLU A 23 -0.96 -28.03 -9.90
N LYS A 24 -0.10 -27.13 -10.40
CA LYS A 24 1.36 -27.25 -10.24
C LYS A 24 1.82 -27.19 -8.78
N LEU A 25 1.23 -26.33 -7.96
CA LEU A 25 1.55 -26.26 -6.52
C LEU A 25 1.16 -27.55 -5.78
N VAL A 26 0.00 -28.12 -6.10
CA VAL A 26 -0.44 -29.40 -5.52
C VAL A 26 0.49 -30.53 -5.95
N GLN A 27 0.88 -30.59 -7.23
CA GLN A 27 1.87 -31.57 -7.72
C GLN A 27 3.24 -31.41 -7.04
N ALA A 28 3.62 -30.19 -6.69
CA ALA A 28 4.84 -29.87 -5.94
C ALA A 28 4.74 -30.15 -4.42
N GLY A 29 3.61 -30.65 -3.94
CA GLY A 29 3.42 -31.07 -2.54
C GLY A 29 2.90 -29.98 -1.60
N PHE A 30 2.35 -28.86 -2.11
CA PHE A 30 1.73 -27.82 -1.29
C PHE A 30 0.22 -28.10 -1.08
N ILE A 31 -0.31 -27.67 0.07
CA ILE A 31 -1.76 -27.52 0.24
C ILE A 31 -2.15 -26.17 -0.34
N CYS A 32 -2.93 -26.18 -1.43
CA CYS A 32 -3.24 -24.97 -2.17
C CYS A 32 -4.74 -24.85 -2.49
N ARG A 33 -5.38 -23.73 -2.07
CA ARG A 33 -6.76 -23.38 -2.44
C ARG A 33 -7.07 -21.90 -2.19
N GLU A 34 -8.15 -21.40 -2.81
CA GLU A 34 -8.74 -20.09 -2.51
C GLU A 34 -9.36 -20.10 -1.09
N GLY A 35 -9.30 -18.97 -0.36
CA GLY A 35 -9.90 -18.82 0.96
C GLY A 35 -9.34 -19.77 2.04
N LEU A 36 -8.08 -20.22 1.88
CA LEU A 36 -7.45 -21.12 2.85
C LEU A 36 -7.22 -20.38 4.17
N LEU A 37 -7.73 -20.94 5.26
CA LEU A 37 -7.49 -20.42 6.61
C LEU A 37 -6.08 -20.74 7.07
N ASN A 38 -5.44 -19.79 7.74
CA ASN A 38 -4.09 -19.92 8.29
C ASN A 38 -3.05 -20.41 7.26
N PRO A 39 -2.88 -19.73 6.12
CA PRO A 39 -1.84 -20.08 5.17
C PRO A 39 -0.45 -19.65 5.67
N ASP A 40 0.60 -20.31 5.14
CA ASP A 40 1.97 -19.84 5.27
C ASP A 40 2.26 -18.75 4.23
N TYR A 41 1.69 -18.92 3.03
CA TYR A 41 1.83 -17.97 1.93
C TYR A 41 0.46 -17.58 1.36
N VAL A 42 0.36 -16.33 0.96
CA VAL A 42 -0.74 -15.81 0.13
C VAL A 42 -0.20 -15.43 -1.23
N LEU A 43 -0.60 -16.18 -2.26
CA LEU A 43 -0.25 -15.92 -3.64
C LEU A 43 -1.35 -15.08 -4.30
N SER A 44 -1.03 -13.82 -4.58
CA SER A 44 -1.88 -12.92 -5.36
C SER A 44 -1.66 -13.11 -6.85
N ILE A 45 -2.74 -13.33 -7.61
CA ILE A 45 -2.72 -13.49 -9.08
C ILE A 45 -3.49 -12.34 -9.72
N GLY A 46 -2.75 -11.36 -10.23
CA GLY A 46 -3.29 -10.12 -10.80
C GLY A 46 -2.29 -8.99 -10.71
N GLY A 47 -2.76 -7.74 -10.65
CA GLY A 47 -1.94 -6.55 -10.42
C GLY A 47 -1.89 -6.15 -8.94
N ASP A 48 -1.33 -4.95 -8.67
CA ASP A 48 -1.19 -4.41 -7.30
C ASP A 48 -2.54 -4.30 -6.58
N GLY A 49 -3.61 -3.89 -7.26
CA GLY A 49 -4.96 -3.87 -6.66
C GLY A 49 -5.45 -5.24 -6.19
N THR A 50 -5.05 -6.32 -6.88
CA THR A 50 -5.37 -7.70 -6.45
C THR A 50 -4.56 -8.05 -5.20
N LEU A 51 -3.32 -7.61 -5.11
CA LEU A 51 -2.49 -7.83 -3.93
C LEU A 51 -3.02 -7.05 -2.73
N LEU A 52 -3.49 -5.81 -2.91
CA LEU A 52 -4.18 -5.06 -1.84
C LEU A 52 -5.41 -5.82 -1.33
N GLY A 53 -6.19 -6.43 -2.24
CA GLY A 53 -7.30 -7.30 -1.85
C GLY A 53 -6.85 -8.54 -1.07
N ALA A 54 -5.76 -9.15 -1.48
CA ALA A 54 -5.16 -10.27 -0.75
C ALA A 54 -4.69 -9.86 0.64
N PHE A 55 -4.04 -8.70 0.77
CA PHE A 55 -3.60 -8.14 2.04
C PHE A 55 -4.78 -7.98 3.01
N HIS A 56 -5.85 -7.30 2.60
CA HIS A 56 -7.02 -7.10 3.47
C HIS A 56 -7.78 -8.39 3.80
N ALA A 57 -7.77 -9.38 2.91
CA ALA A 57 -8.36 -10.68 3.19
C ALA A 57 -7.61 -11.47 4.29
N TYR A 58 -6.35 -11.11 4.56
CA TYR A 58 -5.49 -11.77 5.55
C TYR A 58 -4.88 -10.79 6.56
N GLU A 59 -5.46 -9.60 6.69
CA GLU A 59 -5.00 -8.50 7.56
C GLU A 59 -4.80 -8.93 9.03
N ASP A 60 -5.62 -9.84 9.53
CA ASP A 60 -5.53 -10.37 10.90
C ASP A 60 -4.38 -11.39 11.11
N HIS A 61 -3.58 -11.65 10.07
CA HIS A 61 -2.57 -12.71 10.07
C HIS A 61 -1.17 -12.22 9.69
N MET A 62 -0.90 -10.92 9.81
CA MET A 62 0.37 -10.30 9.41
C MET A 62 1.59 -10.84 10.16
N ASP A 63 1.39 -11.41 11.33
CA ASP A 63 2.43 -12.02 12.16
C ASP A 63 3.06 -13.30 11.57
N ARG A 64 2.39 -13.94 10.59
CA ARG A 64 2.77 -15.27 10.08
C ARG A 64 2.66 -15.43 8.57
N VAL A 65 1.88 -14.60 7.91
CA VAL A 65 1.61 -14.75 6.47
C VAL A 65 2.67 -14.02 5.65
N GLN A 66 3.16 -14.68 4.62
CA GLN A 66 4.05 -14.08 3.64
C GLN A 66 3.35 -13.97 2.28
N PHE A 67 3.47 -12.82 1.64
CA PHE A 67 2.83 -12.55 0.35
C PHE A 67 3.79 -12.76 -0.81
N LEU A 68 3.25 -13.23 -1.93
CA LEU A 68 3.93 -13.23 -3.21
C LEU A 68 2.96 -12.88 -4.33
N GLY A 69 3.41 -12.13 -5.33
CA GLY A 69 2.58 -11.65 -6.42
C GLY A 69 2.99 -12.24 -7.77
N LEU A 70 2.02 -12.84 -8.46
CA LEU A 70 2.12 -13.30 -9.84
C LEU A 70 1.29 -12.39 -10.73
N HIS A 71 1.95 -11.66 -11.61
CA HIS A 71 1.35 -10.61 -12.42
C HIS A 71 0.64 -11.18 -13.65
N THR A 72 -0.49 -10.61 -14.04
CA THR A 72 -1.23 -10.98 -15.25
C THR A 72 -1.21 -9.92 -16.35
N GLY A 73 -0.45 -8.86 -16.18
CA GLY A 73 -0.33 -7.74 -17.12
C GLY A 73 1.05 -7.06 -17.03
N HIS A 74 1.10 -5.77 -16.69
CA HIS A 74 2.36 -5.03 -16.50
C HIS A 74 2.88 -5.17 -15.07
N LEU A 75 4.20 -5.25 -14.89
CA LEU A 75 4.84 -5.37 -13.60
C LEU A 75 4.43 -4.21 -12.67
N GLY A 76 3.99 -4.54 -11.46
CA GLY A 76 3.59 -3.60 -10.42
C GLY A 76 4.66 -3.39 -9.36
N PHE A 77 4.29 -2.67 -8.29
CA PHE A 77 5.17 -2.43 -7.15
C PHE A 77 5.29 -3.61 -6.20
N TYR A 78 4.27 -4.49 -6.17
CA TYR A 78 4.17 -5.61 -5.23
C TYR A 78 4.28 -6.99 -5.88
N THR A 79 4.40 -7.06 -7.21
CA THR A 79 4.42 -8.33 -7.93
C THR A 79 5.78 -8.54 -8.59
N ASP A 80 6.42 -9.68 -8.33
CA ASP A 80 7.78 -10.00 -8.80
C ASP A 80 7.81 -11.04 -9.93
N TRP A 81 6.71 -11.77 -10.12
CA TRP A 81 6.66 -12.92 -11.02
C TRP A 81 5.73 -12.68 -12.20
N LEU A 82 6.15 -13.15 -13.37
CA LEU A 82 5.35 -13.19 -14.58
C LEU A 82 4.82 -14.61 -14.82
N PRO A 83 3.76 -14.78 -15.63
CA PRO A 83 3.16 -16.11 -15.90
C PRO A 83 4.10 -17.13 -16.51
N ASP A 84 5.07 -16.70 -17.31
CA ASP A 84 6.11 -17.52 -17.93
C ASP A 84 7.20 -17.94 -16.93
N GLU A 85 7.30 -17.28 -15.79
CA GLU A 85 8.23 -17.61 -14.71
C GLU A 85 7.63 -18.55 -13.64
N LEU A 86 6.39 -19.06 -13.86
CA LEU A 86 5.67 -19.86 -12.86
C LEU A 86 6.46 -21.07 -12.37
N ASP A 87 7.09 -21.83 -13.26
CA ASP A 87 7.86 -23.02 -12.90
C ASP A 87 9.07 -22.67 -12.03
N ARG A 88 9.76 -21.58 -12.37
CA ARG A 88 10.87 -21.05 -11.58
C ARG A 88 10.42 -20.57 -10.19
N MET A 89 9.25 -19.96 -10.10
CA MET A 89 8.64 -19.55 -8.82
C MET A 89 8.40 -20.77 -7.93
N ILE A 90 7.76 -21.82 -8.48
CA ILE A 90 7.46 -23.04 -7.74
C ILE A 90 8.75 -23.77 -7.31
N ASP A 91 9.74 -23.90 -8.18
CA ASP A 91 11.04 -24.47 -7.85
C ASP A 91 11.73 -23.71 -6.71
N SER A 92 11.61 -22.38 -6.72
CA SER A 92 12.19 -21.54 -5.66
C SER A 92 11.48 -21.74 -4.33
N LEU A 93 10.16 -21.95 -4.33
CA LEU A 93 9.38 -22.29 -3.13
C LEU A 93 9.73 -23.68 -2.58
N VAL A 94 9.82 -24.70 -3.46
CA VAL A 94 10.17 -26.09 -3.12
C VAL A 94 11.57 -26.15 -2.49
N GLN A 95 12.53 -25.45 -3.10
CA GLN A 95 13.93 -25.48 -2.67
C GLN A 95 14.23 -24.49 -1.53
N ASN A 96 13.20 -23.83 -1.01
CA ASN A 96 13.32 -22.82 0.06
C ASN A 96 14.36 -21.72 -0.25
N ARG A 97 14.43 -21.28 -1.52
CA ARG A 97 15.36 -20.25 -2.01
C ARG A 97 14.74 -18.86 -2.05
N MET A 98 13.52 -18.71 -1.53
CA MET A 98 12.89 -17.40 -1.40
C MET A 98 13.61 -16.58 -0.34
N LYS A 99 13.84 -15.31 -0.67
CA LYS A 99 14.27 -14.28 0.26
C LYS A 99 13.05 -13.54 0.77
N GLU A 100 13.18 -12.88 1.91
CA GLU A 100 12.12 -12.11 2.52
C GLU A 100 12.48 -10.63 2.56
N THR A 101 11.46 -9.79 2.38
CA THR A 101 11.49 -8.36 2.70
C THR A 101 10.21 -8.00 3.45
N SER A 102 10.26 -6.95 4.26
CA SER A 102 9.07 -6.47 4.95
C SER A 102 8.93 -4.96 4.82
N TYR A 103 7.68 -4.50 4.74
CA TYR A 103 7.36 -3.09 4.64
C TYR A 103 6.49 -2.64 5.81
N PRO A 104 6.62 -1.37 6.22
CA PRO A 104 5.79 -0.80 7.27
C PRO A 104 4.34 -0.66 6.79
N LEU A 105 3.41 -0.74 7.74
CA LEU A 105 1.99 -0.53 7.54
C LEU A 105 1.54 0.74 8.26
N LEU A 106 0.43 1.31 7.79
CA LEU A 106 -0.28 2.38 8.46
C LEU A 106 -1.42 1.77 9.29
N GLU A 107 -1.45 2.06 10.58
CA GLU A 107 -2.61 1.79 11.43
C GLU A 107 -3.56 2.98 11.41
N VAL A 108 -4.84 2.73 11.20
CA VAL A 108 -5.90 3.71 11.42
C VAL A 108 -6.88 3.20 12.46
N LYS A 109 -7.16 4.04 13.47
CA LYS A 109 -8.25 3.85 14.43
C LYS A 109 -9.35 4.86 14.11
N LEU A 110 -10.52 4.34 13.80
CA LEU A 110 -11.71 5.10 13.48
C LEU A 110 -12.57 5.18 14.74
N TYR A 111 -12.87 6.38 15.18
CA TYR A 111 -13.77 6.65 16.29
C TYR A 111 -15.06 7.21 15.71
N PHE A 112 -16.18 6.52 15.96
CA PHE A 112 -17.49 6.89 15.44
C PHE A 112 -18.33 7.60 16.49
N GLN A 113 -19.32 8.37 16.04
CA GLN A 113 -20.25 9.11 16.92
C GLN A 113 -21.04 8.21 17.88
N ASP A 114 -21.26 6.94 17.53
CA ASP A 114 -21.90 5.94 18.40
C ASP A 114 -20.94 5.30 19.42
N GLN A 115 -19.75 5.87 19.59
CA GLN A 115 -18.67 5.42 20.50
C GLN A 115 -18.02 4.09 20.08
N THR A 116 -18.35 3.55 18.91
CA THR A 116 -17.63 2.38 18.39
C THR A 116 -16.24 2.77 17.91
N ILE A 117 -15.29 1.84 18.03
CA ILE A 117 -13.91 2.00 17.56
C ILE A 117 -13.59 0.83 16.63
N GLU A 118 -13.13 1.16 15.44
CA GLU A 118 -12.64 0.19 14.47
C GLU A 118 -11.14 0.42 14.25
N ARG A 119 -10.35 -0.66 14.27
CA ARG A 119 -8.93 -0.64 13.92
C ARG A 119 -8.73 -1.34 12.58
N ARG A 120 -8.00 -0.70 11.68
CA ARG A 120 -7.64 -1.26 10.37
C ARG A 120 -6.17 -0.98 10.05
N LEU A 121 -5.64 -1.77 9.14
CA LEU A 121 -4.31 -1.56 8.56
C LEU A 121 -4.44 -1.12 7.11
N ALA A 122 -3.50 -0.28 6.64
CA ALA A 122 -3.36 0.05 5.24
C ALA A 122 -1.93 -0.24 4.78
N LEU A 123 -1.82 -0.79 3.58
CA LEU A 123 -0.54 -1.03 2.92
C LEU A 123 -0.06 0.21 2.15
N ASN A 124 -0.99 0.90 1.49
CA ASN A 124 -0.69 2.13 0.74
C ASN A 124 -1.06 3.38 1.54
N GLU A 125 -2.35 3.66 1.67
CA GLU A 125 -2.82 4.91 2.26
C GLU A 125 -4.23 4.83 2.83
N VAL A 126 -4.50 5.81 3.70
CA VAL A 126 -5.85 6.16 4.15
C VAL A 126 -6.17 7.55 3.62
N ALA A 127 -7.31 7.72 2.96
CA ALA A 127 -7.75 9.02 2.48
C ALA A 127 -9.17 9.33 2.97
N LEU A 128 -9.31 10.48 3.64
CA LEU A 128 -10.57 11.06 4.06
C LEU A 128 -10.94 12.19 3.10
N ARG A 129 -12.14 12.15 2.53
CA ARG A 129 -12.58 13.10 1.51
C ARG A 129 -13.99 13.58 1.75
N SER A 130 -14.28 14.77 1.26
CA SER A 130 -15.65 15.27 1.08
C SER A 130 -15.94 15.50 -0.39
N PHE A 131 -17.15 15.16 -0.81
CA PHE A 131 -17.64 15.43 -2.16
C PHE A 131 -18.79 16.45 -2.14
N GLY A 132 -18.65 17.51 -2.93
CA GLY A 132 -19.66 18.54 -3.08
C GLY A 132 -19.68 19.64 -2.01
N LYS A 133 -18.92 19.49 -0.92
CA LYS A 133 -18.70 20.52 0.10
C LYS A 133 -17.24 20.54 0.53
N THR A 134 -16.73 21.69 0.92
CA THR A 134 -15.40 21.80 1.51
C THR A 134 -15.36 21.10 2.86
N MET A 135 -14.44 20.17 3.04
CA MET A 135 -14.17 19.55 4.32
C MET A 135 -13.43 20.54 5.23
N VAL A 136 -13.89 20.66 6.46
CA VAL A 136 -13.16 21.33 7.55
C VAL A 136 -12.71 20.25 8.51
N CYS A 137 -11.41 20.20 8.79
CA CYS A 137 -10.83 19.16 9.63
C CYS A 137 -9.70 19.73 10.48
N ASP A 138 -9.80 19.59 11.79
CA ASP A 138 -8.67 19.90 12.66
C ASP A 138 -7.67 18.77 12.65
N VAL A 139 -6.42 19.12 12.48
CA VAL A 139 -5.28 18.21 12.44
C VAL A 139 -4.45 18.42 13.69
N SER A 140 -4.17 17.35 14.41
CA SER A 140 -3.23 17.36 15.53
C SER A 140 -2.11 16.36 15.28
N ILE A 141 -0.89 16.74 15.69
CA ILE A 141 0.29 15.87 15.64
C ILE A 141 0.72 15.61 17.09
N LYS A 142 0.77 14.35 17.49
CA LYS A 142 1.18 13.93 18.83
C LYS A 142 0.41 14.68 19.94
N ASP A 143 -0.92 14.72 19.77
CA ASP A 143 -1.89 15.38 20.65
C ASP A 143 -1.76 16.93 20.73
N VAL A 144 -0.91 17.54 19.89
CA VAL A 144 -0.79 18.99 19.78
C VAL A 144 -1.51 19.47 18.53
N PHE A 145 -2.44 20.43 18.69
CA PHE A 145 -3.11 21.06 17.54
C PHE A 145 -2.08 21.65 16.57
N PHE A 146 -2.22 21.33 15.29
CA PHE A 146 -1.32 21.76 14.25
C PHE A 146 -1.98 22.79 13.32
N GLU A 147 -3.11 22.43 12.71
CA GLU A 147 -3.83 23.33 11.81
C GLU A 147 -5.31 22.95 11.68
N THR A 148 -6.13 23.88 11.17
CA THR A 148 -7.47 23.60 10.66
C THR A 148 -7.42 23.53 9.15
N PHE A 149 -7.42 22.34 8.60
CA PHE A 149 -7.48 22.07 7.15
C PHE A 149 -8.86 22.45 6.57
N ARG A 150 -8.86 23.04 5.37
CA ARG A 150 -10.04 23.24 4.54
C ARG A 150 -9.72 22.86 3.10
N GLY A 151 -10.48 21.95 2.50
CA GLY A 151 -10.26 21.47 1.14
C GLY A 151 -11.12 20.25 0.82
N ASP A 152 -10.69 19.47 -0.17
CA ASP A 152 -11.43 18.29 -0.62
C ASP A 152 -11.12 17.04 0.22
N GLY A 153 -9.95 17.01 0.90
CA GLY A 153 -9.59 15.87 1.73
C GLY A 153 -8.14 15.85 2.19
N LEU A 154 -7.82 14.82 2.95
CA LEU A 154 -6.49 14.52 3.47
C LEU A 154 -6.12 13.08 3.13
N CYS A 155 -4.89 12.85 2.70
CA CYS A 155 -4.32 11.52 2.44
C CYS A 155 -3.14 11.29 3.38
N VAL A 156 -3.13 10.14 4.05
CA VAL A 156 -1.99 9.69 4.86
C VAL A 156 -1.47 8.38 4.28
N ALA A 157 -0.21 8.38 3.83
CA ALA A 157 0.39 7.28 3.10
C ALA A 157 1.58 6.67 3.85
N THR A 158 1.77 5.37 3.63
CA THR A 158 2.99 4.63 3.95
C THR A 158 4.09 4.98 2.94
N PRO A 159 5.34 4.58 3.17
CA PRO A 159 6.38 4.70 2.15
C PRO A 159 6.07 3.93 0.87
N THR A 160 5.49 2.72 0.96
CA THR A 160 5.06 1.96 -0.22
C THR A 160 3.91 2.64 -0.95
N GLY A 161 2.95 3.23 -0.22
CA GLY A 161 1.84 4.03 -0.79
C GLY A 161 2.27 5.39 -1.31
N SER A 162 3.51 5.81 -1.06
CA SER A 162 4.01 7.11 -1.56
C SER A 162 3.99 7.22 -3.08
N THR A 163 3.97 6.10 -3.80
CA THR A 163 3.85 6.02 -5.26
C THR A 163 2.41 5.94 -5.77
N GLY A 164 1.42 5.81 -4.86
CA GLY A 164 -0.01 5.76 -5.16
C GLY A 164 -0.66 7.14 -5.22
N LEU A 165 -1.80 7.28 -4.56
CA LEU A 165 -2.57 8.53 -4.49
C LEU A 165 -1.71 9.69 -3.99
N ASN A 166 -0.89 9.46 -2.98
CA ASN A 166 0.02 10.45 -2.40
C ASN A 166 0.88 11.17 -3.46
N LYS A 167 1.44 10.42 -4.43
CA LYS A 167 2.23 11.02 -5.52
C LYS A 167 1.38 11.95 -6.38
N SER A 168 0.15 11.58 -6.68
CA SER A 168 -0.78 12.39 -7.49
C SER A 168 -1.17 13.69 -6.78
N LEU A 169 -1.06 13.73 -5.45
CA LEU A 169 -1.29 14.90 -4.61
C LEU A 169 -0.04 15.76 -4.40
N GLY A 170 1.07 15.43 -5.05
CA GLY A 170 2.34 16.16 -4.90
C GLY A 170 3.21 15.70 -3.73
N GLY A 171 2.87 14.60 -3.09
CA GLY A 171 3.70 13.98 -2.06
C GLY A 171 5.02 13.43 -2.61
N ALA A 172 6.02 13.33 -1.74
CA ALA A 172 7.33 12.77 -2.06
C ALA A 172 7.25 11.25 -2.25
N VAL A 173 8.03 10.71 -3.18
CA VAL A 173 8.25 9.27 -3.31
C VAL A 173 9.26 8.84 -2.25
N LEU A 174 8.85 7.96 -1.35
CA LEU A 174 9.67 7.44 -0.25
C LEU A 174 10.11 6.01 -0.55
N HIS A 175 11.38 5.71 -0.24
CA HIS A 175 11.84 4.33 -0.30
C HIS A 175 11.11 3.48 0.76
N PRO A 176 10.65 2.25 0.45
CA PRO A 176 9.88 1.42 1.37
C PRO A 176 10.55 1.09 2.72
N CYS A 177 11.86 1.22 2.82
CA CYS A 177 12.61 1.01 4.07
C CYS A 177 12.54 2.21 5.04
N VAL A 178 11.99 3.34 4.64
CA VAL A 178 11.84 4.51 5.52
C VAL A 178 10.72 4.24 6.52
N GLU A 179 10.98 4.41 7.81
CA GLU A 179 9.95 4.25 8.85
C GLU A 179 9.29 5.61 9.15
N ALA A 180 8.36 6.00 8.28
CA ALA A 180 7.62 7.26 8.37
C ALA A 180 6.25 7.13 7.73
N ILE A 181 5.33 8.05 8.04
CA ILE A 181 4.09 8.26 7.32
C ILE A 181 4.11 9.65 6.69
N GLN A 182 3.37 9.85 5.63
CA GLN A 182 3.29 11.14 4.95
C GLN A 182 1.85 11.58 4.84
N MET A 183 1.53 12.81 5.27
CA MET A 183 0.24 13.46 5.04
C MET A 183 0.34 14.43 3.86
N THR A 184 -0.65 14.40 2.98
CA THR A 184 -0.83 15.32 1.85
C THR A 184 -2.24 15.88 1.84
N GLU A 185 -2.35 17.17 1.55
CA GLU A 185 -3.62 17.87 1.40
C GLU A 185 -4.19 17.69 -0.01
N MET A 186 -5.52 17.66 -0.13
CA MET A 186 -6.25 17.65 -1.40
C MET A 186 -6.96 18.97 -1.61
N ALA A 187 -6.56 19.73 -2.63
CA ALA A 187 -7.19 20.99 -3.01
C ALA A 187 -7.42 21.94 -1.83
N SER A 188 -6.40 22.16 -1.02
CA SER A 188 -6.51 23.02 0.16
C SER A 188 -6.85 24.47 -0.19
N VAL A 189 -7.74 25.06 0.60
CA VAL A 189 -8.17 26.45 0.47
C VAL A 189 -7.21 27.35 1.26
N ASN A 190 -6.40 28.14 0.52
CA ASN A 190 -5.48 29.10 1.09
C ASN A 190 -5.81 30.52 0.62
N ASN A 191 -6.16 31.38 1.58
CA ASN A 191 -6.49 32.79 1.33
C ASN A 191 -6.14 33.66 2.56
N ARG A 192 -6.67 34.88 2.64
CA ARG A 192 -6.42 35.78 3.77
C ARG A 192 -7.01 35.30 5.11
N LEU A 193 -8.11 34.52 5.07
CA LEU A 193 -8.85 34.08 6.25
C LEU A 193 -8.46 32.66 6.67
N PHE A 194 -8.14 31.81 5.70
CA PHE A 194 -7.84 30.40 5.92
C PHE A 194 -6.45 30.09 5.40
N ARG A 195 -5.65 29.46 6.22
CA ARG A 195 -4.29 29.04 5.89
C ARG A 195 -4.03 27.65 6.41
N THR A 196 -3.44 26.81 5.55
CA THR A 196 -2.89 25.52 5.91
C THR A 196 -1.41 25.50 5.52
N LEU A 197 -0.70 24.46 5.89
CA LEU A 197 0.72 24.30 5.52
C LEU A 197 0.89 24.25 3.99
N ALA A 198 -0.07 23.68 3.28
CA ALA A 198 -0.08 23.52 1.83
C ALA A 198 1.17 22.78 1.26
N SER A 199 1.76 21.95 2.08
CA SER A 199 2.93 21.14 1.74
C SER A 199 2.79 19.76 2.36
N PRO A 200 3.25 18.69 1.69
CA PRO A 200 3.34 17.37 2.30
C PRO A 200 4.20 17.40 3.56
N ILE A 201 3.75 16.72 4.61
CA ILE A 201 4.54 16.52 5.83
C ILE A 201 4.87 15.05 6.03
N ILE A 202 6.09 14.78 6.49
CA ILE A 202 6.57 13.43 6.79
C ILE A 202 6.79 13.33 8.28
N LEU A 203 6.14 12.37 8.91
CA LEU A 203 6.19 12.12 10.34
C LEU A 203 6.96 10.83 10.62
N PRO A 204 7.91 10.84 11.55
CA PRO A 204 8.64 9.65 11.94
C PRO A 204 7.74 8.66 12.68
N LYS A 205 8.18 7.41 12.78
CA LYS A 205 7.47 6.28 13.39
C LYS A 205 6.88 6.56 14.76
N GLN A 206 7.51 7.42 15.55
CA GLN A 206 7.12 7.71 16.95
C GLN A 206 6.02 8.77 17.06
N GLU A 207 5.56 9.28 15.93
CA GLU A 207 4.52 10.31 15.89
C GLU A 207 3.24 9.77 15.23
N TRP A 208 2.13 10.42 15.57
CA TRP A 208 0.81 10.08 15.06
C TRP A 208 0.05 11.33 14.68
N LEU A 209 -0.92 11.16 13.81
CA LEU A 209 -1.88 12.16 13.38
C LEU A 209 -3.25 11.85 13.98
N ASP A 210 -3.92 12.87 14.48
CA ASP A 210 -5.35 12.82 14.74
C ASP A 210 -6.06 13.81 13.80
N LEU A 211 -7.06 13.33 13.11
CA LEU A 211 -7.93 14.08 12.22
C LEU A 211 -9.32 14.18 12.86
N TYR A 212 -9.81 15.41 13.05
CA TYR A 212 -11.12 15.71 13.65
C TYR A 212 -11.98 16.46 12.64
N PRO A 213 -12.82 15.77 11.85
CA PRO A 213 -13.78 16.43 10.97
C PRO A 213 -14.76 17.27 11.79
N GLN A 214 -14.96 18.55 11.38
CA GLN A 214 -15.68 19.52 12.19
C GLN A 214 -17.18 19.61 11.90
N GLU A 215 -17.62 19.22 10.71
CA GLU A 215 -19.00 19.38 10.28
C GLU A 215 -19.72 18.03 10.17
N ALA A 216 -20.69 17.78 11.04
CA ALA A 216 -21.47 16.54 11.05
C ALA A 216 -22.31 16.34 9.77
N ASP A 217 -22.69 17.42 9.08
CA ASP A 217 -23.55 17.39 7.87
C ASP A 217 -22.74 17.29 6.56
N VAL A 218 -21.41 17.28 6.63
CA VAL A 218 -20.58 17.08 5.44
C VAL A 218 -20.44 15.58 5.18
N PRO A 219 -20.88 15.06 4.03
CA PRO A 219 -20.74 13.65 3.72
C PRO A 219 -19.28 13.31 3.52
N LEU A 220 -18.69 12.59 4.46
CA LEU A 220 -17.32 12.13 4.40
C LEU A 220 -17.25 10.74 3.77
N SER A 221 -16.27 10.55 2.92
CA SER A 221 -15.91 9.25 2.35
C SER A 221 -14.52 8.88 2.79
N LEU A 222 -14.36 7.63 3.19
CA LEU A 222 -13.09 7.06 3.64
C LEU A 222 -12.64 5.99 2.65
N SER A 223 -11.39 6.05 2.22
CA SER A 223 -10.74 4.92 1.58
C SER A 223 -9.55 4.43 2.41
N ILE A 224 -9.44 3.12 2.54
CA ILE A 224 -8.30 2.41 3.13
C ILE A 224 -7.79 1.50 2.02
N ASP A 225 -6.68 1.89 1.39
CA ASP A 225 -6.22 1.29 0.14
C ASP A 225 -7.35 1.28 -0.93
N HIS A 226 -7.76 0.09 -1.39
CA HIS A 226 -8.87 -0.06 -2.35
C HIS A 226 -10.25 -0.18 -1.70
N LEU A 227 -10.32 -0.29 -0.38
CA LEU A 227 -11.60 -0.38 0.34
C LEU A 227 -12.20 1.02 0.46
N PHE A 228 -13.46 1.14 0.08
CA PHE A 228 -14.17 2.40 0.10
C PHE A 228 -15.41 2.33 0.99
N ARG A 229 -15.60 3.37 1.79
CA ARG A 229 -16.77 3.56 2.64
C ARG A 229 -17.30 4.97 2.45
N ASP A 230 -18.56 5.09 2.02
CA ASP A 230 -19.22 6.37 1.83
C ASP A 230 -20.04 6.78 3.05
N ARG A 231 -20.25 8.10 3.21
CA ARG A 231 -21.06 8.72 4.26
C ARG A 231 -20.71 8.26 5.67
N CYS A 232 -19.44 8.29 5.98
CA CYS A 232 -18.94 7.91 7.29
C CYS A 232 -19.25 8.97 8.34
N GLN A 233 -19.82 8.55 9.48
CA GLN A 233 -20.03 9.39 10.68
C GLN A 233 -18.83 9.25 11.61
N ILE A 234 -17.68 9.78 11.20
CA ILE A 234 -16.42 9.67 11.91
C ILE A 234 -16.24 10.93 12.76
N GLU A 235 -15.98 10.73 14.05
CA GLU A 235 -15.63 11.79 14.99
C GLU A 235 -14.12 12.09 14.98
N ARG A 236 -13.30 11.01 14.90
CA ARG A 236 -11.83 11.12 14.85
C ARG A 236 -11.23 9.95 14.13
N LEU A 237 -10.14 10.23 13.39
CA LEU A 237 -9.21 9.20 12.91
C LEU A 237 -7.86 9.41 13.60
N ARG A 238 -7.31 8.35 14.21
CA ARG A 238 -5.91 8.33 14.63
C ARG A 238 -5.11 7.48 13.65
N LEU A 239 -4.05 8.05 13.10
CA LEU A 239 -3.20 7.44 12.09
C LEU A 239 -1.75 7.43 12.58
N GLN A 240 -1.12 6.25 12.55
CA GLN A 240 0.26 6.06 12.99
C GLN A 240 0.88 4.87 12.26
N MET A 241 2.19 4.74 12.31
CA MET A 241 2.81 3.50 11.87
C MET A 241 2.35 2.33 12.73
N ALA A 242 1.94 1.24 12.09
CA ALA A 242 1.57 0.00 12.77
C ALA A 242 2.81 -0.68 13.40
N GLN A 243 2.57 -1.51 14.40
CA GLN A 243 3.60 -2.41 14.92
C GLN A 243 3.84 -3.60 13.97
N GLU A 244 2.78 -4.04 13.32
CA GLU A 244 2.80 -5.08 12.30
C GLU A 244 3.52 -4.60 11.03
N ARG A 245 4.06 -5.56 10.32
CA ARG A 245 4.68 -5.36 9.00
C ARG A 245 4.10 -6.36 8.02
N VAL A 246 3.98 -5.98 6.77
CA VAL A 246 3.68 -6.93 5.71
C VAL A 246 4.98 -7.59 5.24
N HIS A 247 4.94 -8.90 5.04
CA HIS A 247 6.08 -9.70 4.64
C HIS A 247 5.90 -10.21 3.21
N PHE A 248 6.88 -9.97 2.36
CA PHE A 248 6.90 -10.45 0.97
C PHE A 248 8.04 -11.44 0.78
N VAL A 249 7.80 -12.48 -0.03
CA VAL A 249 8.84 -13.41 -0.46
C VAL A 249 9.10 -13.30 -1.95
N TYR A 250 10.38 -13.32 -2.31
CA TYR A 250 10.84 -13.18 -3.68
C TYR A 250 12.11 -14.03 -3.93
N ALA A 251 12.33 -14.46 -5.16
CA ALA A 251 13.61 -15.04 -5.58
C ALA A 251 14.38 -14.10 -6.54
N LYS A 252 13.63 -13.23 -7.24
CA LYS A 252 14.15 -12.21 -8.15
C LYS A 252 13.56 -10.87 -7.70
N HIS A 253 14.38 -10.05 -7.06
CA HIS A 253 13.94 -8.73 -6.61
C HIS A 253 14.40 -7.67 -7.62
N LEU A 254 13.46 -6.93 -8.16
CA LEU A 254 13.77 -5.70 -8.89
C LEU A 254 14.05 -4.60 -7.87
N HIS A 255 15.10 -3.85 -8.12
CA HIS A 255 15.41 -2.69 -7.28
C HIS A 255 14.22 -1.71 -7.27
N TYR A 256 13.92 -1.14 -6.12
CA TYR A 256 12.76 -0.25 -5.97
C TYR A 256 12.76 0.91 -6.98
N TRP A 257 13.91 1.53 -7.18
CA TRP A 257 14.04 2.65 -8.11
C TRP A 257 13.87 2.26 -9.58
N ASP A 258 14.18 1.02 -9.95
CA ASP A 258 13.90 0.50 -11.29
C ASP A 258 12.40 0.40 -11.52
N ARG A 259 11.63 0.03 -10.49
CA ARG A 259 10.15 0.03 -10.54
C ARG A 259 9.59 1.44 -10.68
N VAL A 260 10.12 2.39 -9.91
CA VAL A 260 9.73 3.80 -9.99
C VAL A 260 10.02 4.37 -11.39
N GLU A 261 11.21 4.10 -11.93
CA GLU A 261 11.57 4.50 -13.29
C GLU A 261 10.63 3.92 -14.33
N ALA A 262 10.43 2.60 -14.31
CA ALA A 262 9.56 1.91 -15.27
C ALA A 262 8.11 2.39 -15.21
N SER A 263 7.61 2.73 -14.02
CA SER A 263 6.22 3.13 -13.82
C SER A 263 5.93 4.60 -14.19
N PHE A 264 6.91 5.51 -14.01
CA PHE A 264 6.64 6.95 -14.09
C PHE A 264 7.48 7.72 -15.10
N ILE A 265 8.65 7.20 -15.47
CA ILE A 265 9.59 7.90 -16.35
C ILE A 265 9.61 7.27 -17.74
N GLY A 266 9.41 5.94 -17.81
CA GLY A 266 9.52 5.14 -19.00
C GLY A 266 10.98 4.79 -19.34
N HIS A 267 11.18 3.68 -20.03
CA HIS A 267 12.51 3.29 -20.48
C HIS A 267 13.03 4.29 -21.50
N ARG A 268 13.95 5.14 -21.12
CA ARG A 268 14.94 5.62 -22.10
C ARG A 268 15.74 4.39 -22.53
N GLN A 269 15.83 4.14 -23.82
CA GLN A 269 16.93 3.34 -24.36
C GLN A 269 18.22 4.15 -24.09
N VAL A 270 18.70 4.08 -22.85
CA VAL A 270 20.06 4.50 -22.55
C VAL A 270 20.90 3.36 -23.06
N ASP A 271 21.61 3.62 -24.16
CA ASP A 271 22.72 2.81 -24.59
C ASP A 271 23.62 2.55 -23.36
N LYS A 272 23.64 1.30 -22.90
CA LYS A 272 24.43 0.89 -21.73
C LYS A 272 25.90 0.77 -22.13
N SER A 273 26.44 1.78 -22.75
CA SER A 273 27.86 1.98 -22.82
C SER A 273 28.34 2.29 -21.39
N PRO A 274 29.24 1.49 -20.80
CA PRO A 274 29.77 1.82 -19.48
C PRO A 274 30.36 3.22 -19.57
N LEU A 275 29.94 4.11 -18.66
CA LEU A 275 30.63 5.36 -18.44
C LEU A 275 32.10 5.02 -18.16
N GLN A 276 32.95 5.16 -19.17
CA GLN A 276 34.39 5.15 -18.97
C GLN A 276 34.69 6.34 -18.08
N GLY A 277 34.87 6.04 -16.81
CA GLY A 277 35.29 7.02 -15.82
C GLY A 277 36.63 7.60 -16.23
N ASP A 278 36.63 8.85 -16.69
CA ASP A 278 37.81 9.63 -16.87
C ASP A 278 38.44 9.88 -15.49
N LYS A 279 39.46 9.10 -15.20
CA LYS A 279 40.32 9.30 -14.00
C LYS A 279 41.31 10.40 -14.35
N SER A 280 40.94 11.64 -14.11
CA SER A 280 41.93 12.73 -14.02
C SER A 280 41.39 13.87 -13.16
N TRP A 281 41.54 13.71 -11.85
CA TRP A 281 41.68 14.86 -10.95
C TRP A 281 43.08 14.78 -10.35
N ASN A 282 44.01 15.58 -10.96
CA ASN A 282 45.24 16.02 -10.29
C ASN A 282 44.91 17.21 -9.39
#